data_509a47a44f03a5083abfc176b74f0c16
#
_entry.id   509a47a44f03a5083abfc176b74f0c16
#
_cell.length_a   1.000
_cell.length_b   1.000
_cell.length_c   1.000
_cell.angle_alpha   90.00
_cell.angle_beta   90.00
_cell.angle_gamma   90.00
#
_symmetry.space_group_name_H-M   'P 1'
#
loop_
_entity.id
_entity.type
_entity.pdbx_description
1 polymer ?
#
loop_
_entity_poly.entity_id
_entity_poly.type
_entity_poly.pdbx_seq_one_letter_code
_entity_poly.pdbx_strand_id
1 'polypeptide(L)'
;MIKKNCRPANLCGRSKEVPARKEENARTEGDDMSASFVTQQIDYIESEVYKRIKPLGFRKHGRTLHRFVSGDISQVISFQCGQAYLDATHLMWVNIGIRIPECTERRFDAVNSRKYYHEYHCTMRSRLGIIASRDLEAVKTFCLYDDIETICGEIISEIENDVLPVFDILSSRQAILEHRREYPWFDRLNHHLIKLEECMIYGHLGDLAKARELFDEYYESALQRRSRCPGHIPYLDELRSTLGFS
;
A
#
# COMPACT_ATOMS: atom_id res chain seq x y z
N MET A 1 14.45 1.43 -50.56
CA MET A 1 15.72 2.13 -50.40
C MET A 1 15.44 3.49 -49.81
N ILE A 2 15.72 3.72 -48.56
CA ILE A 2 16.21 5.00 -47.96
C ILE A 2 16.57 4.65 -46.50
N LYS A 3 17.86 4.48 -46.26
CA LYS A 3 18.47 4.38 -44.90
C LYS A 3 18.52 5.80 -44.34
N LYS A 4 18.00 6.03 -43.12
CA LYS A 4 18.33 7.21 -42.32
C LYS A 4 19.08 6.78 -41.07
N ASN A 5 20.37 7.01 -41.10
CA ASN A 5 21.29 7.02 -39.96
C ASN A 5 20.91 8.17 -39.02
N CYS A 6 20.63 7.90 -37.77
CA CYS A 6 20.71 8.90 -36.69
C CYS A 6 21.92 8.56 -35.82
N ARG A 7 22.93 9.43 -35.86
CA ARG A 7 24.07 9.44 -34.93
C ARG A 7 23.64 10.13 -33.63
N PRO A 8 24.12 9.71 -32.47
CA PRO A 8 23.94 10.46 -31.23
C PRO A 8 24.88 11.69 -31.21
N ALA A 9 24.33 12.86 -30.92
CA ALA A 9 25.09 14.07 -30.68
C ALA A 9 25.61 14.12 -29.23
N ASN A 10 26.93 14.03 -29.09
CA ASN A 10 27.65 14.44 -27.87
C ASN A 10 27.59 15.95 -27.76
N LEU A 11 26.90 16.46 -26.75
CA LEU A 11 27.02 17.84 -26.32
C LEU A 11 27.55 17.89 -24.88
N CYS A 12 28.88 17.88 -24.79
CA CYS A 12 29.62 18.31 -23.60
C CYS A 12 29.66 19.85 -23.63
N GLY A 13 28.72 20.48 -22.94
CA GLY A 13 28.70 21.95 -22.74
C GLY A 13 29.05 22.26 -21.30
N ARG A 14 30.22 22.83 -21.07
CA ARG A 14 30.64 23.43 -19.79
C ARG A 14 29.61 24.49 -19.38
N SER A 15 28.84 24.22 -18.36
CA SER A 15 28.00 25.21 -17.69
C SER A 15 28.88 26.02 -16.74
N LYS A 16 28.88 27.33 -16.95
CA LYS A 16 29.45 28.33 -16.05
C LYS A 16 28.72 28.24 -14.70
N GLU A 17 29.50 28.22 -13.63
CA GLU A 17 29.01 28.34 -12.27
C GLU A 17 28.20 29.62 -12.10
N VAL A 18 26.91 29.50 -11.87
CA VAL A 18 26.05 30.58 -11.39
C VAL A 18 26.19 30.58 -9.86
N PRO A 19 26.54 31.70 -9.22
CA PRO A 19 26.67 31.77 -7.77
C PRO A 19 25.30 31.47 -7.13
N ALA A 20 25.29 30.51 -6.23
CA ALA A 20 24.12 30.17 -5.45
C ALA A 20 23.64 31.41 -4.67
N ARG A 21 22.53 31.98 -5.08
CA ARG A 21 21.76 32.90 -4.24
C ARG A 21 21.27 32.07 -3.04
N LYS A 22 21.79 32.39 -1.87
CA LYS A 22 21.16 32.00 -0.60
C LYS A 22 19.79 32.70 -0.57
N GLU A 23 18.76 31.99 -1.01
CA GLU A 23 17.41 32.34 -0.62
C GLU A 23 17.27 31.92 0.86
N GLU A 24 17.39 32.90 1.75
CA GLU A 24 16.88 32.81 3.10
C GLU A 24 15.37 32.56 2.96
N ASN A 25 14.98 31.29 3.09
CA ASN A 25 13.60 30.91 3.27
C ASN A 25 13.12 31.54 4.59
N ALA A 26 12.56 32.73 4.52
CA ALA A 26 11.72 33.29 5.57
C ALA A 26 10.47 32.37 5.64
N ARG A 27 10.53 31.31 6.46
CA ARG A 27 9.34 30.62 6.91
C ARG A 27 8.51 31.65 7.66
N THR A 28 7.37 31.98 7.11
CA THR A 28 6.43 32.88 7.78
C THR A 28 5.84 32.15 8.99
N GLU A 29 5.71 32.81 10.14
CA GLU A 29 5.14 32.25 11.38
C GLU A 29 3.73 31.63 11.16
N GLY A 30 3.01 32.02 10.09
CA GLY A 30 1.73 31.48 9.69
C GLY A 30 1.77 30.01 9.22
N ASP A 31 2.88 29.57 8.59
CA ASP A 31 3.02 28.19 8.08
C ASP A 31 3.23 27.19 9.23
N ASP A 32 3.91 27.58 10.30
CA ASP A 32 4.12 26.72 11.47
C ASP A 32 2.83 26.52 12.30
N MET A 33 1.97 27.54 12.38
CA MET A 33 0.69 27.43 13.08
C MET A 33 -0.30 26.51 12.32
N SER A 34 -0.32 26.58 10.98
CA SER A 34 -1.19 25.72 10.17
C SER A 34 -0.80 24.25 10.24
N ALA A 35 0.51 23.96 10.17
CA ALA A 35 1.04 22.60 10.30
C ALA A 35 0.75 21.98 11.69
N SER A 36 0.81 22.78 12.76
CA SER A 36 0.46 22.34 14.12
C SER A 36 -1.03 22.02 14.23
N PHE A 37 -1.91 22.87 13.70
CA PHE A 37 -3.36 22.66 13.70
C PHE A 37 -3.74 21.36 12.99
N VAL A 38 -3.24 21.16 11.77
CA VAL A 38 -3.48 19.94 10.97
C VAL A 38 -3.04 18.69 11.71
N THR A 39 -1.87 18.74 12.35
CA THR A 39 -1.36 17.61 13.13
C THR A 39 -2.31 17.26 14.27
N GLN A 40 -2.81 18.26 14.99
CA GLN A 40 -3.77 18.06 16.09
C GLN A 40 -5.09 17.44 15.61
N GLN A 41 -5.60 17.87 14.45
CA GLN A 41 -6.83 17.32 13.87
C GLN A 41 -6.67 15.83 13.50
N ILE A 42 -5.55 15.47 12.88
CA ILE A 42 -5.28 14.08 12.52
C ILE A 42 -5.09 13.23 13.77
N ASP A 43 -4.36 13.72 14.75
CA ASP A 43 -4.11 13.02 16.01
C ASP A 43 -5.41 12.81 16.80
N TYR A 44 -6.35 13.76 16.73
CA TYR A 44 -7.69 13.63 17.28
C TYR A 44 -8.47 12.49 16.59
N ILE A 45 -8.61 12.54 15.26
CA ILE A 45 -9.32 11.50 14.48
C ILE A 45 -8.73 10.13 14.77
N GLU A 46 -7.40 10.02 14.68
CA GLU A 46 -6.69 8.76 14.93
C GLU A 46 -6.94 8.23 16.33
N SER A 47 -6.95 9.11 17.33
CA SER A 47 -7.20 8.74 18.72
C SER A 47 -8.62 8.22 18.92
N GLU A 48 -9.63 8.87 18.35
CA GLU A 48 -11.03 8.46 18.45
C GLU A 48 -11.26 7.12 17.73
N VAL A 49 -10.74 6.97 16.50
CA VAL A 49 -10.78 5.69 15.78
C VAL A 49 -10.10 4.59 16.60
N TYR A 50 -8.91 4.86 17.14
CA TYR A 50 -8.18 3.87 17.96
C TYR A 50 -8.96 3.44 19.19
N LYS A 51 -9.57 4.39 19.93
CA LYS A 51 -10.41 4.07 21.09
C LYS A 51 -11.51 3.08 20.72
N ARG A 52 -12.11 3.28 19.55
CA ARG A 52 -13.22 2.46 19.06
C ARG A 52 -12.81 1.05 18.69
N ILE A 53 -11.67 0.87 17.99
CA ILE A 53 -11.24 -0.45 17.49
C ILE A 53 -10.22 -1.16 18.38
N LYS A 54 -9.67 -0.50 19.41
CA LYS A 54 -8.76 -1.11 20.39
C LYS A 54 -9.31 -2.39 21.03
N PRO A 55 -10.61 -2.48 21.43
CA PRO A 55 -11.17 -3.71 21.98
C PRO A 55 -11.13 -4.90 21.01
N LEU A 56 -11.01 -4.65 19.68
CA LEU A 56 -10.92 -5.65 18.63
C LEU A 56 -9.48 -6.16 18.41
N GLY A 57 -8.54 -5.81 19.31
CA GLY A 57 -7.15 -6.25 19.27
C GLY A 57 -6.20 -5.34 18.48
N PHE A 58 -6.66 -4.21 17.97
CA PHE A 58 -5.77 -3.25 17.31
C PHE A 58 -4.81 -2.60 18.30
N ARG A 59 -3.58 -2.38 17.83
CA ARG A 59 -2.51 -1.63 18.52
C ARG A 59 -2.11 -0.44 17.68
N LYS A 60 -1.74 0.66 18.35
CA LYS A 60 -1.32 1.90 17.73
C LYS A 60 0.20 2.00 17.66
N HIS A 61 0.72 2.40 16.49
CA HIS A 61 2.10 2.81 16.32
C HIS A 61 2.19 4.02 15.39
N GLY A 62 2.47 5.18 15.93
CA GLY A 62 2.36 6.44 15.21
C GLY A 62 0.96 6.59 14.62
N ARG A 63 0.85 6.90 13.35
CA ARG A 63 -0.41 7.03 12.59
C ARG A 63 -0.89 5.72 11.95
N THR A 64 -0.46 4.60 12.49
CA THR A 64 -0.83 3.27 12.00
C THR A 64 -1.45 2.45 13.11
N LEU A 65 -2.62 1.90 12.85
CA LEU A 65 -3.32 0.94 13.69
C LEU A 65 -3.19 -0.42 13.05
N HIS A 66 -2.81 -1.44 13.82
CA HIS A 66 -2.63 -2.78 13.28
C HIS A 66 -3.08 -3.84 14.27
N ARG A 67 -3.58 -4.97 13.77
CA ARG A 67 -3.81 -6.21 14.53
C ARG A 67 -3.24 -7.41 13.77
N PHE A 68 -2.81 -8.42 14.52
CA PHE A 68 -2.43 -9.71 13.96
C PHE A 68 -3.59 -10.68 14.07
N VAL A 69 -3.84 -11.43 12.99
CA VAL A 69 -4.83 -12.49 12.89
C VAL A 69 -4.18 -13.75 12.35
N SER A 70 -4.72 -14.93 12.72
CA SER A 70 -4.17 -16.22 12.28
C SER A 70 -2.65 -16.35 12.46
N GLY A 71 -2.14 -15.80 13.59
CA GLY A 71 -0.74 -15.85 13.98
C GLY A 71 0.11 -14.71 13.44
N ASP A 72 0.16 -14.48 12.14
CA ASP A 72 1.14 -13.60 11.49
C ASP A 72 0.58 -12.69 10.37
N ILE A 73 -0.64 -12.90 9.90
CA ILE A 73 -1.31 -11.99 8.98
C ILE A 73 -1.58 -10.68 9.73
N SER A 74 -1.21 -9.55 9.14
CA SER A 74 -1.43 -8.25 9.76
C SER A 74 -2.47 -7.44 8.98
N GLN A 75 -3.48 -6.95 9.69
CA GLN A 75 -4.48 -5.99 9.19
C GLN A 75 -4.10 -4.60 9.63
N VAL A 76 -4.11 -3.64 8.71
CA VAL A 76 -3.52 -2.33 8.89
C VAL A 76 -4.49 -1.23 8.46
N ILE A 77 -4.64 -0.22 9.31
CA ILE A 77 -5.31 1.05 9.00
C ILE A 77 -4.28 2.15 9.24
N SER A 78 -4.02 3.00 8.25
CA SER A 78 -2.99 4.04 8.34
C SER A 78 -3.52 5.39 7.88
N PHE A 79 -3.29 6.42 8.70
CA PHE A 79 -3.68 7.79 8.41
C PHE A 79 -2.52 8.53 7.74
N GLN A 80 -2.76 9.00 6.54
CA GLN A 80 -1.77 9.72 5.74
C GLN A 80 -2.24 11.15 5.53
N CYS A 81 -1.37 12.11 5.84
CA CYS A 81 -1.55 13.51 5.50
C CYS A 81 -0.80 13.87 4.22
N GLY A 82 -1.40 14.72 3.42
CA GLY A 82 -0.77 15.37 2.27
C GLY A 82 -1.21 16.81 2.14
N GLN A 83 -0.47 17.60 1.37
CA GLN A 83 -0.84 18.95 1.00
C GLN A 83 -1.44 18.97 -0.40
N ALA A 84 -2.57 19.67 -0.57
CA ALA A 84 -3.03 20.03 -1.89
C ALA A 84 -2.22 21.25 -2.37
N TYR A 85 -1.61 21.12 -3.54
CA TYR A 85 -0.68 22.10 -4.08
C TYR A 85 -1.30 23.47 -4.43
N LEU A 86 -2.63 23.57 -4.58
CA LEU A 86 -3.27 24.77 -5.11
C LEU A 86 -3.92 25.68 -4.05
N ASP A 87 -4.36 25.17 -2.89
CA ASP A 87 -5.18 25.98 -1.98
C ASP A 87 -4.77 25.90 -0.50
N ALA A 88 -3.55 25.45 -0.18
CA ALA A 88 -3.10 25.19 1.19
C ALA A 88 -4.04 24.28 2.00
N THR A 89 -4.94 23.58 1.34
CA THR A 89 -5.84 22.60 1.97
C THR A 89 -5.05 21.37 2.37
N HIS A 90 -5.14 21.02 3.63
CA HIS A 90 -4.56 19.79 4.13
C HIS A 90 -5.55 18.65 3.93
N LEU A 91 -5.10 17.63 3.24
CA LEU A 91 -5.88 16.45 2.90
C LEU A 91 -5.43 15.26 3.73
N MET A 92 -6.38 14.45 4.14
CA MET A 92 -6.10 13.19 4.81
C MET A 92 -6.68 12.03 4.01
N TRP A 93 -5.91 10.95 3.97
CA TRP A 93 -6.34 9.65 3.44
C TRP A 93 -6.25 8.60 4.53
N VAL A 94 -7.23 7.71 4.56
CA VAL A 94 -7.19 6.50 5.39
C VAL A 94 -6.89 5.33 4.48
N ASN A 95 -5.69 4.77 4.65
CA ASN A 95 -5.20 3.63 3.88
C ASN A 95 -5.47 2.34 4.63
N ILE A 96 -5.89 1.31 3.92
CA ILE A 96 -6.29 0.00 4.45
C ILE A 96 -5.39 -1.05 3.82
N GLY A 97 -4.92 -2.02 4.62
CA GLY A 97 -4.05 -3.07 4.10
C GLY A 97 -4.15 -4.39 4.84
N ILE A 98 -3.85 -5.47 4.13
CA ILE A 98 -3.65 -6.81 4.69
C ILE A 98 -2.27 -7.29 4.25
N ARG A 99 -1.41 -7.55 5.22
CA ARG A 99 -0.07 -8.11 4.98
C ARG A 99 -0.11 -9.61 5.15
N ILE A 100 0.38 -10.31 4.14
CA ILE A 100 0.59 -11.75 4.12
C ILE A 100 2.12 -11.94 4.08
N PRO A 101 2.75 -12.50 5.14
CA PRO A 101 4.21 -12.51 5.28
C PRO A 101 4.94 -13.06 4.06
N GLU A 102 4.59 -14.27 3.63
CA GLU A 102 5.24 -14.97 2.51
C GLU A 102 5.18 -14.19 1.19
N CYS A 103 4.17 -13.32 1.02
CA CYS A 103 4.03 -12.47 -0.17
C CYS A 103 4.88 -11.20 -0.10
N THR A 104 5.29 -10.78 1.09
CA THR A 104 5.98 -9.50 1.31
C THR A 104 7.45 -9.64 1.68
N GLU A 105 7.84 -10.77 2.28
CA GLU A 105 9.18 -10.98 2.85
C GLU A 105 10.31 -10.76 1.86
N ARG A 106 10.12 -11.16 0.62
CA ARG A 106 11.12 -11.00 -0.42
C ARG A 106 11.20 -9.63 -1.06
N ARG A 107 10.12 -8.83 -0.96
CA ARG A 107 10.13 -7.45 -1.46
C ARG A 107 10.81 -6.50 -0.48
N PHE A 108 10.86 -6.89 0.79
CA PHE A 108 11.29 -6.02 1.87
C PHE A 108 12.06 -6.82 2.94
N ASP A 109 13.20 -7.42 2.59
CA ASP A 109 14.01 -8.28 3.46
C ASP A 109 14.28 -7.73 4.86
N ALA A 110 14.31 -6.40 5.00
CA ALA A 110 14.50 -5.73 6.29
C ALA A 110 13.20 -5.59 7.12
N VAL A 111 12.03 -6.00 6.60
CA VAL A 111 10.73 -5.74 7.23
C VAL A 111 10.29 -6.85 8.19
N ASN A 112 10.87 -8.04 8.08
CA ASN A 112 10.40 -9.25 8.78
C ASN A 112 10.59 -9.26 10.30
N SER A 113 11.48 -8.42 10.82
CA SER A 113 11.73 -8.31 12.26
C SER A 113 10.92 -7.21 12.95
N ARG A 114 10.03 -6.52 12.26
CA ARG A 114 9.31 -5.38 12.79
C ARG A 114 8.11 -5.82 13.64
N LYS A 115 7.89 -5.08 14.74
CA LYS A 115 6.72 -5.26 15.60
C LYS A 115 5.43 -4.66 15.03
N TYR A 116 5.52 -3.93 13.92
CA TYR A 116 4.41 -3.27 13.24
C TYR A 116 4.73 -3.06 11.76
N TYR A 117 3.70 -2.91 10.96
CA TYR A 117 3.80 -2.73 9.51
C TYR A 117 2.99 -1.53 9.07
N HIS A 118 3.53 -0.76 8.13
CA HIS A 118 2.77 0.27 7.42
C HIS A 118 1.96 -0.33 6.29
N GLU A 119 0.93 0.38 5.83
CA GLU A 119 0.08 -0.06 4.73
C GLU A 119 0.87 -0.38 3.46
N TYR A 120 1.91 0.38 3.14
CA TYR A 120 2.73 0.12 1.94
C TYR A 120 3.55 -1.18 1.99
N HIS A 121 3.64 -1.83 3.17
CA HIS A 121 4.18 -3.18 3.32
C HIS A 121 3.12 -4.27 3.11
N CYS A 122 1.86 -3.90 2.90
CA CYS A 122 0.78 -4.87 2.76
C CYS A 122 0.72 -5.46 1.35
N THR A 123 0.32 -6.73 1.26
CA THR A 123 0.08 -7.45 0.02
C THR A 123 -1.17 -6.91 -0.67
N MET A 124 -2.26 -6.83 0.07
CA MET A 124 -3.54 -6.30 -0.38
C MET A 124 -3.70 -4.88 0.17
N ARG A 125 -4.02 -3.92 -0.71
CA ARG A 125 -4.04 -2.49 -0.34
C ARG A 125 -5.21 -1.76 -0.96
N SER A 126 -5.85 -0.90 -0.17
CA SER A 126 -6.93 -0.04 -0.63
C SER A 126 -6.95 1.28 0.14
N ARG A 127 -7.93 2.11 -0.16
CA ARG A 127 -8.28 3.32 0.61
C ARG A 127 -9.69 3.21 1.14
N LEU A 128 -9.95 3.84 2.28
CA LEU A 128 -11.27 3.81 2.91
C LEU A 128 -12.40 4.20 1.95
N GLY A 129 -12.26 5.33 1.23
CA GLY A 129 -13.27 5.78 0.28
C GLY A 129 -13.56 4.76 -0.83
N ILE A 130 -12.55 4.02 -1.30
CA ILE A 130 -12.74 2.97 -2.30
C ILE A 130 -13.54 1.80 -1.73
N ILE A 131 -13.24 1.38 -0.50
CA ILE A 131 -13.94 0.27 0.16
C ILE A 131 -15.38 0.66 0.47
N ALA A 132 -15.62 1.83 1.06
CA ALA A 132 -16.93 2.29 1.45
C ALA A 132 -17.86 2.54 0.27
N SER A 133 -17.37 3.16 -0.81
CA SER A 133 -18.16 3.43 -2.02
C SER A 133 -18.25 2.25 -2.99
N ARG A 134 -17.35 1.24 -2.85
CA ARG A 134 -17.14 0.16 -3.82
C ARG A 134 -16.83 0.66 -5.24
N ASP A 135 -16.31 1.87 -5.33
CA ASP A 135 -15.89 2.52 -6.57
C ASP A 135 -14.36 2.66 -6.59
N LEU A 136 -13.72 2.03 -7.57
CA LEU A 136 -12.27 2.04 -7.73
C LEU A 136 -11.69 3.44 -8.03
N GLU A 137 -12.50 4.36 -8.52
CA GLU A 137 -12.10 5.74 -8.80
C GLU A 137 -12.38 6.70 -7.62
N ALA A 138 -13.09 6.23 -6.59
CA ALA A 138 -13.41 7.06 -5.43
C ALA A 138 -12.14 7.36 -4.61
N VAL A 139 -11.67 8.57 -4.72
CA VAL A 139 -10.64 9.11 -3.84
C VAL A 139 -11.33 10.00 -2.81
N LYS A 140 -11.70 9.41 -1.66
CA LYS A 140 -12.23 10.20 -0.55
C LYS A 140 -11.05 10.88 0.15
N THR A 141 -11.07 12.20 0.12
CA THR A 141 -10.15 13.06 0.85
C THR A 141 -10.96 13.85 1.88
N PHE A 142 -10.42 14.02 3.05
CA PHE A 142 -11.03 14.80 4.11
C PHE A 142 -10.34 16.16 4.18
N CYS A 143 -11.10 17.23 4.09
CA CYS A 143 -10.60 18.59 4.30
C CYS A 143 -10.56 18.86 5.80
N LEU A 144 -9.38 19.09 6.34
CA LEU A 144 -9.18 19.26 7.79
C LEU A 144 -9.67 20.63 8.33
N TYR A 145 -10.28 21.45 7.49
CA TYR A 145 -10.97 22.67 7.91
C TYR A 145 -12.48 22.50 8.10
N ASP A 146 -13.00 21.32 7.74
CA ASP A 146 -14.40 20.97 7.96
C ASP A 146 -14.65 20.60 9.44
N ASP A 147 -15.88 20.35 9.79
CA ASP A 147 -16.25 19.88 11.14
C ASP A 147 -15.58 18.54 11.44
N ILE A 148 -14.58 18.58 12.30
CA ILE A 148 -13.73 17.44 12.64
C ILE A 148 -14.50 16.32 13.32
N GLU A 149 -15.53 16.62 14.08
CA GLU A 149 -16.37 15.62 14.77
C GLU A 149 -17.21 14.86 13.75
N THR A 150 -17.79 15.55 12.76
CA THR A 150 -18.51 14.94 11.65
C THR A 150 -17.59 14.05 10.83
N ILE A 151 -16.40 14.54 10.44
CA ILE A 151 -15.40 13.74 9.71
C ILE A 151 -15.01 12.49 10.49
N CYS A 152 -14.74 12.63 11.78
CA CYS A 152 -14.39 11.52 12.65
C CYS A 152 -15.50 10.47 12.73
N GLY A 153 -16.74 10.91 12.89
CA GLY A 153 -17.92 10.05 12.90
C GLY A 153 -18.10 9.27 11.59
N GLU A 154 -17.93 9.93 10.44
CA GLU A 154 -17.95 9.27 9.14
C GLU A 154 -16.86 8.20 9.00
N ILE A 155 -15.62 8.53 9.35
CA ILE A 155 -14.49 7.59 9.27
C ILE A 155 -14.74 6.37 10.16
N ILE A 156 -15.19 6.56 11.39
CA ILE A 156 -15.52 5.47 12.31
C ILE A 156 -16.61 4.59 11.72
N SER A 157 -17.71 5.20 11.21
CA SER A 157 -18.82 4.47 10.60
C SER A 157 -18.37 3.62 9.40
N GLU A 158 -17.58 4.19 8.50
CA GLU A 158 -17.06 3.47 7.33
C GLU A 158 -16.09 2.33 7.74
N ILE A 159 -15.25 2.56 8.75
CA ILE A 159 -14.38 1.51 9.25
C ILE A 159 -15.19 0.35 9.85
N GLU A 160 -16.19 0.66 10.68
CA GLU A 160 -17.02 -0.37 11.34
C GLU A 160 -17.89 -1.14 10.36
N ASN A 161 -18.50 -0.46 9.39
CA ASN A 161 -19.50 -1.07 8.49
C ASN A 161 -18.88 -1.68 7.22
N ASP A 162 -17.75 -1.16 6.74
CA ASP A 162 -17.18 -1.57 5.46
C ASP A 162 -15.82 -2.24 5.58
N VAL A 163 -14.94 -1.78 6.49
CA VAL A 163 -13.57 -2.32 6.61
C VAL A 163 -13.51 -3.53 7.53
N LEU A 164 -14.05 -3.43 8.75
CA LEU A 164 -13.95 -4.50 9.74
C LEU A 164 -14.62 -5.81 9.29
N PRO A 165 -15.81 -5.81 8.66
CA PRO A 165 -16.40 -7.02 8.12
C PRO A 165 -15.51 -7.71 7.07
N VAL A 166 -14.89 -6.93 6.17
CA VAL A 166 -13.95 -7.46 5.18
C VAL A 166 -12.69 -8.02 5.83
N PHE A 167 -12.17 -7.33 6.85
CA PHE A 167 -11.04 -7.81 7.62
C PHE A 167 -11.33 -9.13 8.34
N ASP A 168 -12.54 -9.32 8.84
CA ASP A 168 -12.94 -10.56 9.52
C ASP A 168 -13.09 -11.72 8.51
N ILE A 169 -13.64 -11.45 7.32
CA ILE A 169 -13.70 -12.43 6.23
C ILE A 169 -12.29 -12.81 5.77
N LEU A 170 -11.41 -11.84 5.52
CA LEU A 170 -10.05 -12.05 5.01
C LEU A 170 -9.03 -12.24 6.15
N SER A 171 -9.40 -12.99 7.20
CA SER A 171 -8.59 -13.13 8.42
C SER A 171 -7.63 -14.32 8.42
N SER A 172 -7.69 -15.18 7.41
CA SER A 172 -6.81 -16.35 7.28
C SER A 172 -6.37 -16.55 5.84
N ARG A 173 -5.29 -17.32 5.65
CA ARG A 173 -4.78 -17.65 4.30
C ARG A 173 -5.82 -18.38 3.46
N GLN A 174 -6.51 -19.34 4.07
CA GLN A 174 -7.56 -20.08 3.39
C GLN A 174 -8.71 -19.16 2.97
N ALA A 175 -9.20 -18.30 3.85
CA ALA A 175 -10.27 -17.36 3.57
C ALA A 175 -9.84 -16.32 2.51
N ILE A 176 -8.57 -15.89 2.50
CA ILE A 176 -8.04 -15.01 1.45
C ILE A 176 -8.08 -15.70 0.10
N LEU A 177 -7.65 -16.97 -0.01
CA LEU A 177 -7.71 -17.73 -1.25
C LEU A 177 -9.15 -17.91 -1.77
N GLU A 178 -10.11 -18.11 -0.86
CA GLU A 178 -11.51 -18.34 -1.19
C GLU A 178 -12.24 -17.05 -1.59
N HIS A 179 -12.02 -15.95 -0.86
CA HIS A 179 -12.84 -14.75 -0.95
C HIS A 179 -12.16 -13.52 -1.56
N ARG A 180 -10.84 -13.51 -1.76
CA ARG A 180 -10.11 -12.32 -2.25
C ARG A 180 -10.73 -11.70 -3.50
N ARG A 181 -11.22 -12.52 -4.42
CA ARG A 181 -11.79 -12.06 -5.69
C ARG A 181 -13.15 -11.37 -5.55
N GLU A 182 -13.80 -11.51 -4.42
CA GLU A 182 -15.01 -10.78 -4.07
C GLU A 182 -14.71 -9.31 -3.69
N TYR A 183 -13.43 -9.01 -3.43
CA TYR A 183 -12.94 -7.69 -2.99
C TYR A 183 -11.88 -7.10 -3.95
N PRO A 184 -12.22 -6.85 -5.23
CA PRO A 184 -11.25 -6.43 -6.26
C PRO A 184 -10.62 -5.07 -5.97
N TRP A 185 -11.21 -4.25 -5.11
CA TRP A 185 -10.66 -2.97 -4.69
C TRP A 185 -9.38 -3.07 -3.86
N PHE A 186 -9.05 -4.23 -3.28
CA PHE A 186 -7.76 -4.48 -2.66
C PHE A 186 -6.63 -4.78 -3.65
N ASP A 187 -6.97 -5.13 -4.88
CA ASP A 187 -6.01 -5.61 -5.88
C ASP A 187 -5.74 -4.59 -6.99
N ARG A 188 -6.34 -3.40 -6.93
CA ARG A 188 -6.23 -2.36 -7.97
C ARG A 188 -4.80 -2.09 -8.44
N LEU A 189 -3.85 -2.02 -7.51
CA LEU A 189 -2.45 -1.71 -7.81
C LEU A 189 -1.62 -2.93 -8.21
N ASN A 190 -2.05 -4.13 -7.84
CA ASN A 190 -1.25 -5.36 -7.92
C ASN A 190 -1.98 -6.53 -8.60
N HIS A 191 -3.06 -6.28 -9.35
CA HIS A 191 -3.86 -7.34 -9.98
C HIS A 191 -3.02 -8.34 -10.81
N HIS A 192 -1.90 -7.90 -11.37
CA HIS A 192 -0.98 -8.75 -12.12
C HIS A 192 -0.14 -9.70 -11.25
N LEU A 193 -0.12 -9.51 -9.94
CA LEU A 193 0.63 -10.33 -8.98
C LEU A 193 -0.25 -11.35 -8.26
N ILE A 194 -1.57 -11.28 -8.40
CA ILE A 194 -2.51 -12.12 -7.63
C ILE A 194 -2.15 -13.60 -7.73
N LYS A 195 -1.91 -14.12 -8.95
CA LYS A 195 -1.53 -15.53 -9.15
C LYS A 195 -0.24 -15.90 -8.43
N LEU A 196 0.75 -15.01 -8.43
CA LEU A 196 2.01 -15.25 -7.75
C LEU A 196 1.84 -15.23 -6.23
N GLU A 197 1.00 -14.35 -5.71
CA GLU A 197 0.68 -14.27 -4.30
C GLU A 197 -0.14 -15.49 -3.85
N GLU A 198 -1.13 -15.94 -4.65
CA GLU A 198 -1.87 -17.19 -4.43
C GLU A 198 -0.92 -18.40 -4.42
N CYS A 199 0.02 -18.47 -5.37
CA CYS A 199 1.06 -19.51 -5.40
C CYS A 199 1.85 -19.55 -4.07
N MET A 200 2.31 -18.39 -3.56
CA MET A 200 3.06 -18.32 -2.31
C MET A 200 2.21 -18.76 -1.11
N ILE A 201 0.92 -18.41 -1.08
CA ILE A 201 -0.01 -18.83 -0.02
C ILE A 201 -0.22 -20.35 -0.05
N TYR A 202 -0.47 -20.94 -1.24
CA TYR A 202 -0.60 -22.40 -1.38
C TYR A 202 0.69 -23.12 -0.95
N GLY A 203 1.86 -22.59 -1.35
CA GLY A 203 3.16 -23.11 -0.94
C GLY A 203 3.33 -23.08 0.58
N HIS A 204 2.94 -21.99 1.24
CA HIS A 204 2.96 -21.88 2.71
C HIS A 204 1.99 -22.87 3.39
N LEU A 205 0.83 -23.12 2.80
CA LEU A 205 -0.16 -24.10 3.29
C LEU A 205 0.24 -25.56 3.00
N GLY A 206 1.32 -25.79 2.25
CA GLY A 206 1.80 -27.13 1.90
C GLY A 206 1.15 -27.75 0.66
N ASP A 207 0.27 -27.05 -0.02
CA ASP A 207 -0.30 -27.49 -1.32
C ASP A 207 0.67 -27.14 -2.46
N LEU A 208 1.77 -27.89 -2.52
CA LEU A 208 2.84 -27.68 -3.50
C LEU A 208 2.40 -27.96 -4.93
N ALA A 209 1.39 -28.83 -5.13
CA ALA A 209 0.87 -29.13 -6.47
C ALA A 209 0.14 -27.91 -7.04
N LYS A 210 -0.76 -27.31 -6.26
CA LYS A 210 -1.47 -26.10 -6.67
C LYS A 210 -0.55 -24.88 -6.79
N ALA A 211 0.39 -24.75 -5.87
CA ALA A 211 1.40 -23.71 -5.93
C ALA A 211 2.22 -23.78 -7.22
N ARG A 212 2.68 -24.98 -7.64
CA ARG A 212 3.43 -25.20 -8.88
C ARG A 212 2.58 -24.83 -10.12
N GLU A 213 1.33 -25.30 -10.18
CA GLU A 213 0.41 -24.97 -11.28
C GLU A 213 0.30 -23.46 -11.51
N LEU A 214 0.01 -22.71 -10.42
CA LEU A 214 -0.11 -21.25 -10.46
C LEU A 214 1.20 -20.54 -10.80
N PHE A 215 2.33 -21.09 -10.31
CA PHE A 215 3.66 -20.57 -10.63
C PHE A 215 3.95 -20.70 -12.13
N ASP A 216 3.74 -21.89 -12.72
CA ASP A 216 4.04 -22.15 -14.11
C ASP A 216 3.17 -21.26 -15.02
N GLU A 217 1.88 -21.11 -14.74
CA GLU A 217 1.00 -20.18 -15.47
C GLU A 217 1.50 -18.72 -15.38
N TYR A 218 1.93 -18.29 -14.19
CA TYR A 218 2.45 -16.94 -14.01
C TYR A 218 3.79 -16.75 -14.72
N TYR A 219 4.68 -17.73 -14.64
CA TYR A 219 6.00 -17.73 -15.27
C TYR A 219 5.89 -17.62 -16.80
N GLU A 220 5.04 -18.42 -17.45
CA GLU A 220 4.77 -18.33 -18.87
C GLU A 220 4.27 -16.94 -19.29
N SER A 221 3.33 -16.38 -18.54
CA SER A 221 2.86 -15.01 -18.75
C SER A 221 3.96 -13.95 -18.57
N ALA A 222 4.88 -14.17 -17.64
CA ALA A 222 6.02 -13.28 -17.41
C ALA A 222 7.04 -13.37 -18.57
N LEU A 223 7.31 -14.55 -19.11
CA LEU A 223 8.16 -14.75 -20.27
C LEU A 223 7.66 -13.98 -21.49
N GLN A 224 6.35 -13.99 -21.75
CA GLN A 224 5.74 -13.22 -22.84
C GLN A 224 5.93 -11.71 -22.68
N ARG A 225 6.06 -11.23 -21.44
CA ARG A 225 6.28 -9.81 -21.09
C ARG A 225 7.74 -9.46 -20.80
N ARG A 226 8.69 -10.38 -21.01
CA ARG A 226 10.11 -10.26 -20.67
C ARG A 226 10.78 -8.98 -21.19
N SER A 227 10.39 -8.54 -22.40
CA SER A 227 10.95 -7.31 -22.99
C SER A 227 10.61 -6.04 -22.20
N ARG A 228 9.52 -6.05 -21.43
CA ARG A 228 9.07 -4.90 -20.63
C ARG A 228 9.65 -4.89 -19.20
N CYS A 229 9.93 -6.07 -18.63
CA CYS A 229 10.42 -6.24 -17.27
C CYS A 229 11.54 -7.29 -17.22
N PRO A 230 12.75 -6.99 -17.73
CA PRO A 230 13.84 -7.97 -17.86
C PRO A 230 14.34 -8.53 -16.52
N GLY A 231 14.25 -7.75 -15.42
CA GLY A 231 14.67 -8.18 -14.08
C GLY A 231 13.69 -9.12 -13.38
N HIS A 232 12.51 -9.33 -13.94
CA HIS A 232 11.48 -10.14 -13.28
C HIS A 232 11.73 -11.65 -13.38
N ILE A 233 12.29 -12.11 -14.49
CA ILE A 233 12.57 -13.55 -14.69
C ILE A 233 13.61 -14.09 -13.71
N PRO A 234 14.78 -13.43 -13.49
CA PRO A 234 15.72 -13.88 -12.46
C PRO A 234 15.11 -14.00 -11.07
N TYR A 235 14.22 -13.08 -10.69
CA TYR A 235 13.48 -13.16 -9.44
C TYR A 235 12.57 -14.40 -9.38
N LEU A 236 11.87 -14.73 -10.47
CA LEU A 236 11.03 -15.92 -10.54
C LEU A 236 11.84 -17.21 -10.51
N ASP A 237 13.02 -17.24 -11.13
CA ASP A 237 13.94 -18.40 -11.09
C ASP A 237 14.43 -18.67 -9.66
N GLU A 238 14.75 -17.61 -8.90
CA GLU A 238 15.10 -17.71 -7.48
C GLU A 238 13.90 -18.20 -6.65
N LEU A 239 12.70 -17.67 -6.90
CA LEU A 239 11.47 -18.09 -6.22
C LEU A 239 11.16 -19.57 -6.50
N ARG A 240 11.29 -20.03 -7.76
CA ARG A 240 11.16 -21.43 -8.16
C ARG A 240 12.05 -22.33 -7.33
N SER A 241 13.34 -21.98 -7.21
CA SER A 241 14.31 -22.73 -6.42
C SER A 241 13.93 -22.81 -4.94
N THR A 242 13.45 -21.69 -4.38
CA THR A 242 13.07 -21.63 -2.97
C THR A 242 11.80 -22.43 -2.65
N LEU A 243 10.84 -22.47 -3.58
CA LEU A 243 9.63 -23.27 -3.43
C LEU A 243 9.88 -24.77 -3.74
N GLY A 244 11.09 -25.14 -4.12
CA GLY A 244 11.46 -26.53 -4.47
C GLY A 244 10.82 -27.01 -5.76
N PHE A 245 10.47 -26.13 -6.68
CA PHE A 245 9.95 -26.46 -8.00
C PHE A 245 11.12 -26.74 -8.95
N SER A 246 11.66 -27.93 -8.90
CA SER A 246 12.67 -28.40 -9.85
C SER A 246 12.05 -28.79 -11.21
#